data_6ed4f509e29dd48815211bb6816ab226
#
_entry.id   6ed4f509e29dd48815211bb6816ab226
#
_cell.length_a   1.000
_cell.length_b   1.000
_cell.length_c   1.000
_cell.angle_alpha   90.00
_cell.angle_beta   90.00
_cell.angle_gamma   90.00
#
_symmetry.space_group_name_H-M   'P 1'
#
loop_
_entity.id
_entity.type
_entity.pdbx_description
1 polymer ?
#
loop_
_entity_poly.entity_id
_entity_poly.type
_entity_poly.pdbx_seq_one_letter_code
_entity_poly.pdbx_strand_id
1 'polypeptide(L)'
;MGYLEFRDQVVVVTGASSGIGAAAAVGFAETGATVALHYHRNEEGAKHTVGAVQTAGGTASLHQADLADPKSADAFIDEVLAQHGRIDVLVNNAGDLVHRSPIADVPDEQFHRILDVNLTSVFALSRRIVPVFKAQGGGSIINVTSIAGRTGGAGGSVVYATSKGAVSTFTRGLAKELAPDGIRVNAIAPGVIKTPFHDRHTGDAQMQAMLATIPMGRTGTPHECVGTILFLASERMASYVTGQIIEINGGQLTP
;
A
#
# COMPACT_ATOMS: atom_id res chain seq x y z
N MET A 1 9.99 -9.53 -24.79
CA MET A 1 9.19 -8.67 -23.89
C MET A 1 8.63 -9.52 -22.77
N GLY A 2 9.02 -9.22 -21.52
CA GLY A 2 8.56 -9.93 -20.34
C GLY A 2 7.07 -9.67 -20.05
N TYR A 3 6.40 -10.58 -19.36
CA TYR A 3 5.00 -10.36 -18.95
C TYR A 3 4.86 -9.25 -17.90
N LEU A 4 5.88 -9.03 -17.07
CA LEU A 4 5.98 -7.96 -16.09
C LEU A 4 7.02 -6.95 -16.59
N GLU A 5 6.57 -5.91 -17.27
CA GLU A 5 7.41 -4.84 -17.78
C GLU A 5 6.68 -3.50 -17.57
N PHE A 6 7.36 -2.57 -16.89
CA PHE A 6 6.83 -1.25 -16.53
C PHE A 6 7.74 -0.13 -17.09
N ARG A 7 8.42 -0.39 -18.23
CA ARG A 7 9.24 0.63 -18.90
C ARG A 7 8.38 1.82 -19.28
N ASP A 8 8.94 3.00 -19.14
CA ASP A 8 8.29 4.28 -19.41
C ASP A 8 7.06 4.57 -18.54
N GLN A 9 6.86 3.80 -17.47
CA GLN A 9 5.81 4.04 -16.49
C GLN A 9 6.36 4.66 -15.22
N VAL A 10 5.58 5.57 -14.64
CA VAL A 10 5.82 6.19 -13.34
C VAL A 10 4.92 5.55 -12.29
N VAL A 11 5.54 5.00 -11.26
CA VAL A 11 4.87 4.28 -10.17
C VAL A 11 5.06 5.06 -8.88
N VAL A 12 3.96 5.47 -8.27
CA VAL A 12 3.96 6.08 -6.94
C VAL A 12 3.80 4.98 -5.89
N VAL A 13 4.73 4.92 -4.93
CA VAL A 13 4.65 3.99 -3.78
C VAL A 13 4.65 4.79 -2.48
N THR A 14 3.53 4.76 -1.76
CA THR A 14 3.43 5.45 -0.47
C THR A 14 3.97 4.60 0.68
N GLY A 15 4.62 5.24 1.68
CA GLY A 15 5.23 4.52 2.80
C GLY A 15 6.38 3.62 2.37
N ALA A 16 7.19 4.07 1.41
CA ALA A 16 8.27 3.31 0.79
C ALA A 16 9.59 3.33 1.58
N SER A 17 9.62 3.87 2.78
CA SER A 17 10.83 3.92 3.61
C SER A 17 11.16 2.59 4.30
N SER A 18 10.28 1.58 4.24
CA SER A 18 10.51 0.26 4.84
C SER A 18 9.45 -0.76 4.42
N GLY A 19 9.64 -2.02 4.81
CA GLY A 19 8.64 -3.07 4.72
C GLY A 19 8.13 -3.34 3.31
N ILE A 20 6.81 -3.53 3.17
CA ILE A 20 6.17 -3.88 1.89
C ILE A 20 6.37 -2.77 0.84
N GLY A 21 6.26 -1.50 1.25
CA GLY A 21 6.45 -0.37 0.33
C GLY A 21 7.85 -0.29 -0.25
N ALA A 22 8.89 -0.50 0.58
CA ALA A 22 10.27 -0.54 0.11
C ALA A 22 10.50 -1.72 -0.86
N ALA A 23 10.01 -2.90 -0.51
CA ALA A 23 10.13 -4.09 -1.37
C ALA A 23 9.40 -3.89 -2.71
N ALA A 24 8.19 -3.31 -2.69
CA ALA A 24 7.42 -3.02 -3.89
C ALA A 24 8.16 -2.02 -4.80
N ALA A 25 8.76 -0.96 -4.21
CA ALA A 25 9.54 0.02 -4.95
C ALA A 25 10.71 -0.62 -5.71
N VAL A 26 11.46 -1.50 -5.06
CA VAL A 26 12.56 -2.26 -5.69
C VAL A 26 12.00 -3.18 -6.79
N GLY A 27 10.92 -3.93 -6.53
CA GLY A 27 10.33 -4.82 -7.51
C GLY A 27 9.84 -4.09 -8.77
N PHE A 28 9.25 -2.89 -8.64
CA PHE A 28 8.91 -2.07 -9.80
C PHE A 28 10.15 -1.61 -10.57
N ALA A 29 11.21 -1.23 -9.86
CA ALA A 29 12.47 -0.83 -10.47
C ALA A 29 13.11 -1.96 -11.29
N GLU A 30 13.12 -3.20 -10.77
CA GLU A 30 13.59 -4.41 -11.47
C GLU A 30 12.82 -4.68 -12.77
N THR A 31 11.59 -4.17 -12.89
CA THR A 31 10.75 -4.29 -14.09
C THR A 31 10.81 -3.07 -15.00
N GLY A 32 11.69 -2.12 -14.72
CA GLY A 32 11.99 -0.96 -15.56
C GLY A 32 11.17 0.30 -15.30
N ALA A 33 10.38 0.34 -14.22
CA ALA A 33 9.63 1.54 -13.84
C ALA A 33 10.51 2.66 -13.28
N THR A 34 10.07 3.91 -13.47
CA THR A 34 10.50 5.03 -12.63
C THR A 34 9.62 5.06 -11.37
N VAL A 35 10.24 5.09 -10.18
CA VAL A 35 9.51 4.98 -8.92
C VAL A 35 9.56 6.28 -8.13
N ALA A 36 8.41 6.89 -7.88
CA ALA A 36 8.26 8.01 -6.95
C ALA A 36 8.00 7.46 -5.54
N LEU A 37 9.00 7.59 -4.67
CA LEU A 37 9.02 7.06 -3.32
C LEU A 37 8.51 8.11 -2.34
N HIS A 38 7.42 7.79 -1.64
CA HIS A 38 6.94 8.64 -0.56
C HIS A 38 7.39 8.13 0.80
N TYR A 39 7.75 9.03 1.70
CA TYR A 39 7.96 8.81 3.13
C TYR A 39 7.37 9.95 3.96
N HIS A 40 7.15 9.70 5.27
CA HIS A 40 6.72 10.75 6.21
C HIS A 40 7.88 11.20 7.10
N ARG A 41 8.40 10.31 7.96
CA ARG A 41 9.42 10.64 8.99
C ARG A 41 10.73 9.88 8.84
N ASN A 42 10.71 8.69 8.26
CA ASN A 42 11.88 7.83 8.13
C ASN A 42 12.64 8.16 6.86
N GLU A 43 13.34 9.28 6.84
CA GLU A 43 14.15 9.74 5.70
C GLU A 43 15.32 8.79 5.41
N GLU A 44 15.99 8.28 6.45
CA GLU A 44 17.13 7.36 6.30
C GLU A 44 16.69 6.07 5.59
N GLY A 45 15.59 5.45 6.06
CA GLY A 45 15.04 4.27 5.40
C GLY A 45 14.59 4.55 3.96
N ALA A 46 14.05 5.75 3.69
CA ALA A 46 13.67 6.15 2.34
C ALA A 46 14.89 6.31 1.42
N LYS A 47 15.97 6.93 1.89
CA LYS A 47 17.27 7.02 1.16
C LYS A 47 17.87 5.63 0.90
N HIS A 48 17.77 4.73 1.88
CA HIS A 48 18.19 3.33 1.69
C HIS A 48 17.40 2.66 0.56
N THR A 49 16.09 2.86 0.52
CA THR A 49 15.23 2.32 -0.56
C THR A 49 15.60 2.92 -1.92
N VAL A 50 15.89 4.23 -2.01
CA VAL A 50 16.40 4.86 -3.24
C VAL A 50 17.69 4.16 -3.71
N GLY A 51 18.64 3.94 -2.81
CA GLY A 51 19.89 3.21 -3.12
C GLY A 51 19.63 1.79 -3.63
N ALA A 52 18.67 1.07 -3.03
CA ALA A 52 18.29 -0.27 -3.48
C ALA A 52 17.65 -0.25 -4.88
N VAL A 53 16.77 0.72 -5.18
CA VAL A 53 16.19 0.94 -6.51
C VAL A 53 17.29 1.20 -7.56
N GLN A 54 18.25 2.06 -7.24
CA GLN A 54 19.38 2.35 -8.14
C GLN A 54 20.27 1.13 -8.37
N THR A 55 20.51 0.33 -7.32
CA THR A 55 21.27 -0.93 -7.43
C THR A 55 20.55 -1.95 -8.31
N ALA A 56 19.23 -1.96 -8.31
CA ALA A 56 18.38 -2.76 -9.21
C ALA A 56 18.33 -2.21 -10.65
N GLY A 57 19.05 -1.14 -10.95
CA GLY A 57 19.09 -0.51 -12.28
C GLY A 57 17.93 0.43 -12.58
N GLY A 58 17.10 0.75 -11.58
CA GLY A 58 15.93 1.63 -11.74
C GLY A 58 16.22 3.10 -11.43
N THR A 59 15.22 3.93 -11.67
CA THR A 59 15.22 5.36 -11.35
C THR A 59 14.22 5.63 -10.23
N ALA A 60 14.60 6.45 -9.25
CA ALA A 60 13.72 6.86 -8.15
C ALA A 60 13.77 8.36 -7.91
N SER A 61 12.63 8.94 -7.55
CA SER A 61 12.53 10.24 -6.88
C SER A 61 12.02 10.05 -5.45
N LEU A 62 12.35 11.00 -4.57
CA LEU A 62 12.03 10.92 -3.14
C LEU A 62 11.20 12.12 -2.72
N HIS A 63 10.05 11.85 -2.08
CA HIS A 63 9.05 12.84 -1.72
C HIS A 63 8.63 12.69 -0.26
N GLN A 64 8.62 13.79 0.48
CA GLN A 64 8.17 13.84 1.86
C GLN A 64 6.80 14.46 1.99
N ALA A 65 5.85 13.77 2.66
CA ALA A 65 4.53 14.30 2.93
C ALA A 65 3.92 13.70 4.22
N ASP A 66 3.05 14.40 4.94
CA ASP A 66 2.12 13.77 5.88
C ASP A 66 0.80 13.50 5.16
N LEU A 67 0.59 12.27 4.73
CA LEU A 67 -0.62 11.88 3.99
C LEU A 67 -1.89 11.86 4.84
N ALA A 68 -1.79 12.02 6.16
CA ALA A 68 -2.95 12.24 7.02
C ALA A 68 -3.55 13.65 6.85
N ASP A 69 -2.80 14.59 6.28
CA ASP A 69 -3.33 15.87 5.81
C ASP A 69 -3.68 15.78 4.32
N PRO A 70 -4.98 15.91 3.94
CA PRO A 70 -5.40 15.84 2.55
C PRO A 70 -4.73 16.87 1.63
N LYS A 71 -4.39 18.05 2.13
CA LYS A 71 -3.69 19.08 1.34
C LYS A 71 -2.25 18.66 1.03
N SER A 72 -1.59 18.05 2.00
CA SER A 72 -0.24 17.49 1.81
C SER A 72 -0.27 16.31 0.84
N ALA A 73 -1.32 15.47 0.88
CA ALA A 73 -1.51 14.38 -0.08
C ALA A 73 -1.74 14.89 -1.51
N ASP A 74 -2.55 15.93 -1.70
CA ASP A 74 -2.77 16.57 -3.01
C ASP A 74 -1.47 17.18 -3.55
N ALA A 75 -0.73 17.94 -2.72
CA ALA A 75 0.55 18.57 -3.08
C ALA A 75 1.62 17.52 -3.48
N PHE A 76 1.65 16.38 -2.78
CA PHE A 76 2.56 15.27 -3.12
C PHE A 76 2.32 14.73 -4.53
N ILE A 77 1.07 14.49 -4.93
CA ILE A 77 0.75 14.04 -6.30
C ILE A 77 1.13 15.12 -7.32
N ASP A 78 0.89 16.41 -7.01
CA ASP A 78 1.27 17.53 -7.89
C ASP A 78 2.78 17.62 -8.09
N GLU A 79 3.57 17.42 -7.04
CA GLU A 79 5.04 17.39 -7.11
C GLU A 79 5.54 16.25 -8.00
N VAL A 80 4.98 15.02 -7.84
CA VAL A 80 5.33 13.89 -8.71
C VAL A 80 4.99 14.17 -10.16
N LEU A 81 3.81 14.75 -10.43
CA LEU A 81 3.41 15.12 -11.79
C LEU A 81 4.29 16.20 -12.40
N ALA A 82 4.67 17.20 -11.62
CA ALA A 82 5.57 18.26 -12.08
C ALA A 82 6.96 17.71 -12.45
N GLN A 83 7.44 16.69 -11.72
CA GLN A 83 8.74 16.08 -11.96
C GLN A 83 8.74 15.08 -13.11
N HIS A 84 7.67 14.27 -13.26
CA HIS A 84 7.67 13.12 -14.18
C HIS A 84 6.68 13.24 -15.35
N GLY A 85 5.76 14.20 -15.29
CA GLY A 85 4.77 14.45 -16.35
C GLY A 85 3.61 13.46 -16.41
N ARG A 86 3.71 12.31 -15.71
CA ARG A 86 2.69 11.25 -15.69
C ARG A 86 2.76 10.44 -14.41
N ILE A 87 1.69 9.71 -14.13
CA ILE A 87 1.65 8.63 -13.13
C ILE A 87 0.81 7.52 -13.73
N ASP A 88 1.27 6.27 -13.69
CA ASP A 88 0.59 5.11 -14.27
C ASP A 88 0.03 4.17 -13.21
N VAL A 89 0.72 4.08 -12.07
CA VAL A 89 0.35 3.21 -10.95
C VAL A 89 0.47 3.99 -9.64
N LEU A 90 -0.56 3.86 -8.80
CA LEU A 90 -0.55 4.34 -7.41
C LEU A 90 -0.64 3.15 -6.47
N VAL A 91 0.39 2.93 -5.64
CA VAL A 91 0.39 1.95 -4.55
C VAL A 91 0.15 2.67 -3.23
N ASN A 92 -1.07 2.59 -2.72
CA ASN A 92 -1.47 3.10 -1.40
C ASN A 92 -1.04 2.09 -0.33
N ASN A 93 0.22 2.15 0.07
CA ASN A 93 0.81 1.27 1.08
C ASN A 93 1.00 1.95 2.44
N ALA A 94 1.14 3.27 2.49
CA ALA A 94 1.27 4.00 3.75
C ALA A 94 0.14 3.64 4.71
N GLY A 95 0.48 3.37 5.96
CA GLY A 95 -0.48 3.03 6.99
C GLY A 95 0.22 2.68 8.31
N ASP A 96 -0.48 2.91 9.41
CA ASP A 96 0.04 2.59 10.75
C ASP A 96 -1.11 2.22 11.70
N LEU A 97 -0.78 1.44 12.73
CA LEU A 97 -1.70 1.11 13.82
C LEU A 97 -1.72 2.22 14.88
N VAL A 98 -0.68 3.07 14.88
CA VAL A 98 -0.42 4.16 15.83
C VAL A 98 -0.14 3.61 17.23
N HIS A 99 -1.17 3.07 17.91
CA HIS A 99 -1.04 2.41 19.20
C HIS A 99 -2.12 1.35 19.37
N ARG A 100 -1.81 0.29 20.13
CA ARG A 100 -2.80 -0.71 20.55
C ARG A 100 -3.50 -0.24 21.82
N SER A 101 -4.83 -0.18 21.78
CA SER A 101 -5.64 0.21 22.95
C SER A 101 -6.93 -0.62 22.98
N PRO A 102 -7.37 -1.12 24.14
CA PRO A 102 -8.74 -1.60 24.30
C PRO A 102 -9.72 -0.51 23.88
N ILE A 103 -10.85 -0.87 23.30
CA ILE A 103 -11.78 0.12 22.72
C ILE A 103 -12.27 1.17 23.71
N ALA A 104 -12.42 0.77 24.99
CA ALA A 104 -12.85 1.69 26.05
C ALA A 104 -11.81 2.78 26.38
N ASP A 105 -10.54 2.54 26.01
CA ASP A 105 -9.40 3.39 26.37
C ASP A 105 -8.85 4.14 25.12
N VAL A 106 -9.48 4.01 23.95
CA VAL A 106 -9.05 4.70 22.72
C VAL A 106 -9.43 6.19 22.81
N PRO A 107 -8.47 7.13 22.89
CA PRO A 107 -8.77 8.54 22.80
C PRO A 107 -9.27 8.93 21.38
N ASP A 108 -10.14 9.94 21.30
CA ASP A 108 -10.65 10.44 20.01
C ASP A 108 -9.51 10.83 19.05
N GLU A 109 -8.45 11.44 19.56
CA GLU A 109 -7.26 11.81 18.77
C GLU A 109 -6.59 10.57 18.13
N GLN A 110 -6.44 9.49 18.89
CA GLN A 110 -5.89 8.24 18.38
C GLN A 110 -6.82 7.63 17.31
N PHE A 111 -8.13 7.63 17.57
CA PHE A 111 -9.14 7.16 16.62
C PHE A 111 -9.03 7.91 15.29
N HIS A 112 -9.06 9.24 15.31
CA HIS A 112 -8.92 10.07 14.12
C HIS A 112 -7.57 9.85 13.42
N ARG A 113 -6.46 9.84 14.17
CA ARG A 113 -5.13 9.61 13.57
C ARG A 113 -5.03 8.27 12.84
N ILE A 114 -5.61 7.20 13.39
CA ILE A 114 -5.65 5.89 12.70
C ILE A 114 -6.46 5.97 11.41
N LEU A 115 -7.63 6.62 11.44
CA LEU A 115 -8.44 6.79 10.22
C LEU A 115 -7.72 7.67 9.20
N ASP A 116 -7.10 8.74 9.62
CA ASP A 116 -6.43 9.69 8.72
C ASP A 116 -5.27 9.03 7.98
N VAL A 117 -4.41 8.30 8.69
CA VAL A 117 -3.25 7.66 8.06
C VAL A 117 -3.62 6.44 7.21
N ASN A 118 -4.71 5.72 7.51
CA ASN A 118 -5.05 4.47 6.81
C ASN A 118 -6.18 4.60 5.78
N LEU A 119 -7.12 5.54 5.96
CA LEU A 119 -8.31 5.67 5.13
C LEU A 119 -8.37 7.04 4.44
N THR A 120 -8.27 8.15 5.19
CA THR A 120 -8.35 9.51 4.61
C THR A 120 -7.23 9.72 3.60
N SER A 121 -6.02 9.22 3.87
CA SER A 121 -4.89 9.25 2.93
C SER A 121 -5.19 8.52 1.62
N VAL A 122 -5.74 7.31 1.69
CA VAL A 122 -6.13 6.51 0.51
C VAL A 122 -7.20 7.24 -0.30
N PHE A 123 -8.19 7.81 0.37
CA PHE A 123 -9.24 8.61 -0.28
C PHE A 123 -8.65 9.85 -0.96
N ALA A 124 -7.84 10.65 -0.26
CA ALA A 124 -7.27 11.89 -0.79
C ALA A 124 -6.40 11.62 -2.04
N LEU A 125 -5.48 10.66 -1.95
CA LEU A 125 -4.63 10.27 -3.07
C LEU A 125 -5.43 9.74 -4.26
N SER A 126 -6.43 8.88 -3.99
CA SER A 126 -7.29 8.34 -5.05
C SER A 126 -8.10 9.45 -5.72
N ARG A 127 -8.70 10.36 -4.94
CA ARG A 127 -9.43 11.53 -5.47
C ARG A 127 -8.54 12.40 -6.36
N ARG A 128 -7.29 12.64 -5.94
CA ARG A 128 -6.37 13.52 -6.68
C ARG A 128 -5.83 12.86 -7.95
N ILE A 129 -5.62 11.53 -7.95
CA ILE A 129 -5.04 10.83 -9.10
C ILE A 129 -6.08 10.50 -10.19
N VAL A 130 -7.34 10.31 -9.86
CA VAL A 130 -8.39 9.90 -10.81
C VAL A 130 -8.50 10.83 -12.03
N PRO A 131 -8.52 12.17 -11.89
CA PRO A 131 -8.51 13.06 -13.06
C PRO A 131 -7.29 12.89 -13.96
N VAL A 132 -6.13 12.58 -13.38
CA VAL A 132 -4.88 12.34 -14.12
C VAL A 132 -5.01 11.06 -14.94
N PHE A 133 -5.46 9.97 -14.32
CA PHE A 133 -5.67 8.68 -15.01
C PHE A 133 -6.71 8.79 -16.12
N LYS A 134 -7.81 9.52 -15.89
CA LYS A 134 -8.82 9.78 -16.95
C LYS A 134 -8.20 10.52 -18.14
N ALA A 135 -7.40 11.55 -17.88
CA ALA A 135 -6.74 12.31 -18.95
C ALA A 135 -5.70 11.48 -19.71
N GLN A 136 -5.09 10.48 -19.08
CA GLN A 136 -4.12 9.55 -19.68
C GLN A 136 -4.78 8.35 -20.38
N GLY A 137 -6.10 8.15 -20.19
CA GLY A 137 -6.85 7.02 -20.78
C GLY A 137 -6.77 5.73 -19.95
N GLY A 138 -6.36 5.79 -18.70
CA GLY A 138 -6.32 4.65 -17.77
C GLY A 138 -5.26 4.76 -16.69
N GLY A 139 -5.22 3.76 -15.81
CA GLY A 139 -4.27 3.67 -14.71
C GLY A 139 -4.58 2.53 -13.77
N SER A 140 -3.72 2.31 -12.77
CA SER A 140 -3.91 1.24 -11.78
C SER A 140 -3.70 1.76 -10.36
N ILE A 141 -4.67 1.49 -9.47
CA ILE A 141 -4.58 1.77 -8.04
C ILE A 141 -4.49 0.43 -7.30
N ILE A 142 -3.46 0.27 -6.46
CA ILE A 142 -3.26 -0.89 -5.61
C ILE A 142 -3.30 -0.44 -4.15
N ASN A 143 -4.31 -0.89 -3.41
CA ASN A 143 -4.45 -0.59 -2.00
C ASN A 143 -3.87 -1.71 -1.14
N VAL A 144 -3.08 -1.36 -0.12
CA VAL A 144 -2.61 -2.33 0.88
C VAL A 144 -3.57 -2.31 2.06
N THR A 145 -4.44 -3.33 2.12
CA THR A 145 -5.36 -3.57 3.22
C THR A 145 -4.70 -4.40 4.33
N SER A 146 -5.37 -5.33 4.92
CA SER A 146 -4.83 -6.28 5.92
C SER A 146 -5.82 -7.41 6.16
N ILE A 147 -5.35 -8.58 6.54
CA ILE A 147 -6.17 -9.64 7.12
C ILE A 147 -7.02 -9.11 8.30
N ALA A 148 -6.51 -8.12 9.05
CA ALA A 148 -7.23 -7.48 10.15
C ALA A 148 -8.57 -6.86 9.70
N GLY A 149 -8.64 -6.32 8.48
CA GLY A 149 -9.88 -5.79 7.90
C GLY A 149 -10.96 -6.85 7.63
N ARG A 150 -10.59 -8.14 7.68
CA ARG A 150 -11.51 -9.29 7.54
C ARG A 150 -11.87 -9.89 8.89
N THR A 151 -10.87 -10.02 9.76
CA THR A 151 -11.00 -10.72 11.06
C THR A 151 -11.44 -9.80 12.20
N GLY A 152 -11.43 -8.48 12.00
CA GLY A 152 -11.66 -7.49 13.06
C GLY A 152 -10.41 -7.16 13.87
N GLY A 153 -9.26 -7.79 13.56
CA GLY A 153 -8.01 -7.62 14.29
C GLY A 153 -8.00 -8.33 15.65
N ALA A 154 -6.97 -8.09 16.42
CA ALA A 154 -6.82 -8.65 17.77
C ALA A 154 -5.97 -7.73 18.66
N GLY A 155 -6.10 -7.87 20.00
CA GLY A 155 -5.21 -7.21 20.96
C GLY A 155 -5.20 -5.68 20.81
N GLY A 156 -6.35 -5.02 20.88
CA GLY A 156 -6.45 -3.56 20.86
C GLY A 156 -6.22 -2.92 19.47
N SER A 157 -6.51 -3.64 18.38
CA SER A 157 -6.34 -3.12 17.01
C SER A 157 -7.67 -2.91 16.26
N VAL A 158 -8.79 -2.83 16.96
CA VAL A 158 -10.13 -2.75 16.37
C VAL A 158 -10.28 -1.55 15.43
N VAL A 159 -9.80 -0.36 15.81
CA VAL A 159 -9.89 0.85 14.97
C VAL A 159 -9.05 0.71 13.69
N TYR A 160 -7.86 0.16 13.81
CA TYR A 160 -7.02 -0.18 12.65
C TYR A 160 -7.71 -1.18 11.73
N ALA A 161 -8.26 -2.26 12.29
CA ALA A 161 -9.00 -3.27 11.53
C ALA A 161 -10.19 -2.66 10.79
N THR A 162 -10.93 -1.77 11.46
CA THR A 162 -12.04 -1.01 10.86
C THR A 162 -11.56 -0.17 9.69
N SER A 163 -10.46 0.56 9.82
CA SER A 163 -9.88 1.36 8.74
C SER A 163 -9.50 0.50 7.53
N LYS A 164 -8.90 -0.69 7.74
CA LYS A 164 -8.51 -1.62 6.67
C LYS A 164 -9.72 -2.33 6.04
N GLY A 165 -10.77 -2.58 6.80
CA GLY A 165 -12.07 -3.02 6.29
C GLY A 165 -12.73 -1.96 5.40
N ALA A 166 -12.69 -0.69 5.82
CA ALA A 166 -13.18 0.45 5.04
C ALA A 166 -12.42 0.58 3.70
N VAL A 167 -11.08 0.48 3.69
CA VAL A 167 -10.28 0.48 2.45
C VAL A 167 -10.66 -0.68 1.54
N SER A 168 -10.98 -1.85 2.09
CA SER A 168 -11.46 -3.00 1.31
C SER A 168 -12.78 -2.72 0.60
N THR A 169 -13.73 -2.08 1.30
CA THR A 169 -15.00 -1.66 0.70
C THR A 169 -14.81 -0.55 -0.32
N PHE A 170 -13.97 0.45 0.02
CA PHE A 170 -13.60 1.54 -0.88
C PHE A 170 -12.99 1.03 -2.18
N THR A 171 -12.08 0.05 -2.12
CA THR A 171 -11.49 -0.60 -3.30
C THR A 171 -12.56 -1.15 -4.24
N ARG A 172 -13.55 -1.89 -3.71
CA ARG A 172 -14.63 -2.49 -4.52
C ARG A 172 -15.55 -1.44 -5.13
N GLY A 173 -15.89 -0.40 -4.36
CA GLY A 173 -16.73 0.70 -4.84
C GLY A 173 -16.06 1.49 -5.95
N LEU A 174 -14.82 1.92 -5.69
CA LEU A 174 -14.03 2.71 -6.64
C LEU A 174 -13.72 1.94 -7.93
N ALA A 175 -13.49 0.62 -7.84
CA ALA A 175 -13.29 -0.23 -9.01
C ALA A 175 -14.50 -0.22 -9.95
N LYS A 176 -15.71 -0.29 -9.41
CA LYS A 176 -16.95 -0.25 -10.22
C LYS A 176 -17.17 1.13 -10.85
N GLU A 177 -16.87 2.19 -10.10
CA GLU A 177 -17.04 3.56 -10.55
C GLU A 177 -16.09 3.89 -11.70
N LEU A 178 -14.83 3.45 -11.62
CA LEU A 178 -13.76 3.85 -12.52
C LEU A 178 -13.48 2.88 -13.68
N ALA A 179 -14.08 1.70 -13.67
CA ALA A 179 -13.90 0.71 -14.73
C ALA A 179 -14.26 1.25 -16.14
N PRO A 180 -15.32 2.07 -16.34
CA PRO A 180 -15.61 2.67 -17.64
C PRO A 180 -14.52 3.62 -18.16
N ASP A 181 -13.69 4.17 -17.26
CA ASP A 181 -12.60 5.07 -17.60
C ASP A 181 -11.25 4.33 -17.83
N GLY A 182 -11.27 2.99 -17.87
CA GLY A 182 -10.05 2.19 -18.04
C GLY A 182 -9.15 2.17 -16.79
N ILE A 183 -9.65 2.56 -15.62
CA ILE A 183 -8.89 2.59 -14.38
C ILE A 183 -9.21 1.35 -13.54
N ARG A 184 -8.19 0.56 -13.20
CA ARG A 184 -8.33 -0.62 -12.37
C ARG A 184 -7.98 -0.30 -10.92
N VAL A 185 -8.78 -0.80 -10.00
CA VAL A 185 -8.57 -0.61 -8.55
C VAL A 185 -8.63 -1.96 -7.87
N ASN A 186 -7.53 -2.40 -7.31
CA ASN A 186 -7.41 -3.67 -6.60
C ASN A 186 -6.72 -3.49 -5.25
N ALA A 187 -6.66 -4.55 -4.47
CA ALA A 187 -5.96 -4.53 -3.21
C ALA A 187 -5.24 -5.85 -2.94
N ILE A 188 -4.25 -5.78 -2.06
CA ILE A 188 -3.70 -6.93 -1.35
C ILE A 188 -4.13 -6.87 0.11
N ALA A 189 -4.31 -8.03 0.75
CA ALA A 189 -4.58 -8.18 2.17
C ALA A 189 -3.48 -9.03 2.84
N PRO A 190 -2.35 -8.40 3.25
CA PRO A 190 -1.30 -9.11 3.93
C PRO A 190 -1.76 -9.65 5.29
N GLY A 191 -1.27 -10.86 5.63
CA GLY A 191 -1.30 -11.40 6.98
C GLY A 191 -0.15 -10.86 7.83
N VAL A 192 0.51 -11.74 8.57
CA VAL A 192 1.66 -11.38 9.41
C VAL A 192 2.92 -11.34 8.55
N ILE A 193 3.34 -10.15 8.14
CA ILE A 193 4.55 -9.91 7.33
C ILE A 193 5.64 -9.30 8.22
N LYS A 194 6.83 -9.91 8.27
CA LYS A 194 7.95 -9.44 9.07
C LYS A 194 8.45 -8.08 8.58
N THR A 195 8.06 -7.02 9.27
CA THR A 195 8.34 -5.61 8.94
C THR A 195 8.52 -4.80 10.21
N PRO A 196 9.12 -3.60 10.16
CA PRO A 196 9.19 -2.69 11.30
C PRO A 196 7.83 -2.31 11.91
N PHE A 197 6.72 -2.54 11.21
CA PHE A 197 5.38 -2.40 11.77
C PHE A 197 5.15 -3.37 12.94
N HIS A 198 5.51 -4.65 12.77
CA HIS A 198 5.38 -5.65 13.83
C HIS A 198 6.38 -5.42 14.96
N ASP A 199 7.60 -4.96 14.65
CA ASP A 199 8.61 -4.65 15.67
C ASP A 199 8.11 -3.56 16.63
N ARG A 200 7.32 -2.59 16.12
CA ARG A 200 6.72 -1.52 16.94
C ARG A 200 5.44 -1.92 17.67
N HIS A 201 4.64 -2.80 17.08
CA HIS A 201 3.25 -3.00 17.52
C HIS A 201 2.91 -4.40 18.00
N THR A 202 3.85 -5.35 17.99
CA THR A 202 3.56 -6.75 18.32
C THR A 202 4.63 -7.32 19.23
N GLY A 203 4.28 -7.56 20.50
CA GLY A 203 5.18 -8.20 21.43
C GLY A 203 5.36 -9.69 21.14
N ASP A 204 6.40 -10.30 21.72
CA ASP A 204 6.80 -11.69 21.43
C ASP A 204 5.68 -12.71 21.66
N ALA A 205 4.96 -12.61 22.78
CA ALA A 205 3.86 -13.53 23.11
C ALA A 205 2.72 -13.41 22.06
N GLN A 206 2.41 -12.20 21.60
CA GLN A 206 1.40 -11.98 20.58
C GLN A 206 1.88 -12.50 19.21
N MET A 207 3.16 -12.32 18.88
CA MET A 207 3.75 -12.85 17.66
C MET A 207 3.68 -14.38 17.64
N GLN A 208 4.00 -15.06 18.75
CA GLN A 208 3.87 -16.51 18.87
C GLN A 208 2.43 -16.98 18.71
N ALA A 209 1.46 -16.28 19.31
CA ALA A 209 0.04 -16.58 19.15
C ALA A 209 -0.42 -16.43 17.68
N MET A 210 0.04 -15.39 16.98
CA MET A 210 -0.25 -15.20 15.55
C MET A 210 0.37 -16.32 14.71
N LEU A 211 1.63 -16.68 14.94
CA LEU A 211 2.33 -17.75 14.23
C LEU A 211 1.59 -19.08 14.32
N ALA A 212 1.05 -19.42 15.49
CA ALA A 212 0.29 -20.65 15.71
C ALA A 212 -0.98 -20.76 14.85
N THR A 213 -1.47 -19.65 14.31
CA THR A 213 -2.67 -19.61 13.44
C THR A 213 -2.36 -19.64 11.95
N ILE A 214 -1.08 -19.61 11.56
CA ILE A 214 -0.67 -19.57 10.15
C ILE A 214 -0.39 -21.01 9.67
N PRO A 215 -1.17 -21.59 8.74
CA PRO A 215 -0.95 -22.95 8.24
C PRO A 215 0.45 -23.19 7.65
N MET A 216 1.06 -22.20 7.00
CA MET A 216 2.43 -22.30 6.49
C MET A 216 3.50 -22.28 7.60
N GLY A 217 3.13 -22.10 8.88
CA GLY A 217 4.02 -22.20 10.04
C GLY A 217 5.08 -21.10 10.18
N ARG A 218 4.98 -20.02 9.41
CA ARG A 218 5.92 -18.91 9.43
C ARG A 218 5.24 -17.58 9.08
N THR A 219 5.88 -16.48 9.45
CA THR A 219 5.53 -15.16 8.92
C THR A 219 5.91 -15.06 7.44
N GLY A 220 5.21 -14.20 6.71
CA GLY A 220 5.63 -13.77 5.38
C GLY A 220 6.75 -12.73 5.45
N THR A 221 7.36 -12.48 4.31
CA THR A 221 8.34 -11.40 4.08
C THR A 221 7.75 -10.30 3.19
N PRO A 222 8.25 -9.07 3.24
CA PRO A 222 7.83 -8.00 2.32
C PRO A 222 7.91 -8.41 0.85
N HIS A 223 8.94 -9.15 0.49
CA HIS A 223 9.19 -9.59 -0.88
C HIS A 223 8.08 -10.53 -1.41
N GLU A 224 7.46 -11.32 -0.53
CA GLU A 224 6.35 -12.21 -0.91
C GLU A 224 5.05 -11.45 -1.28
N CYS A 225 4.96 -10.16 -0.97
CA CYS A 225 3.86 -9.30 -1.42
C CYS A 225 4.10 -8.71 -2.82
N VAL A 226 5.37 -8.63 -3.26
CA VAL A 226 5.76 -7.88 -4.47
C VAL A 226 5.13 -8.48 -5.72
N GLY A 227 5.20 -9.79 -5.91
CA GLY A 227 4.69 -10.46 -7.11
C GLY A 227 3.20 -10.17 -7.34
N THR A 228 2.39 -10.16 -6.27
CA THR A 228 0.95 -9.84 -6.37
C THR A 228 0.73 -8.36 -6.68
N ILE A 229 1.51 -7.45 -6.10
CA ILE A 229 1.42 -6.01 -6.41
C ILE A 229 1.74 -5.78 -7.89
N LEU A 230 2.84 -6.33 -8.39
CA LEU A 230 3.24 -6.22 -9.81
C LEU A 230 2.20 -6.84 -10.75
N PHE A 231 1.66 -8.03 -10.41
CA PHE A 231 0.58 -8.65 -11.17
C PHE A 231 -0.62 -7.73 -11.29
N LEU A 232 -1.13 -7.21 -10.17
CA LEU A 232 -2.32 -6.34 -10.15
C LEU A 232 -2.07 -4.99 -10.85
N ALA A 233 -0.85 -4.48 -10.80
CA ALA A 233 -0.47 -3.25 -11.49
C ALA A 233 -0.38 -3.43 -13.03
N SER A 234 0.05 -4.61 -13.49
CA SER A 234 0.30 -4.89 -14.88
C SER A 234 -0.99 -4.88 -15.72
N GLU A 235 -1.06 -3.99 -16.70
CA GLU A 235 -2.14 -4.00 -17.69
C GLU A 235 -2.14 -5.30 -18.50
N ARG A 236 -0.98 -5.80 -18.85
CA ARG A 236 -0.83 -7.01 -19.66
C ARG A 236 -1.31 -8.28 -18.96
N MET A 237 -1.15 -8.35 -17.63
CA MET A 237 -1.50 -9.56 -16.86
C MET A 237 -2.86 -9.46 -16.16
N ALA A 238 -3.32 -8.26 -15.84
CA ALA A 238 -4.50 -8.02 -15.02
C ALA A 238 -5.50 -7.03 -15.65
N SER A 239 -5.52 -6.90 -16.98
CA SER A 239 -6.43 -5.97 -17.69
C SER A 239 -7.92 -6.24 -17.41
N TYR A 240 -8.29 -7.47 -17.06
CA TYR A 240 -9.66 -7.84 -16.71
C TYR A 240 -9.86 -8.09 -15.21
N VAL A 241 -8.90 -7.62 -14.38
CA VAL A 241 -8.92 -7.77 -12.91
C VAL A 241 -9.10 -6.41 -12.26
N THR A 242 -10.30 -6.17 -11.69
CA THR A 242 -10.60 -4.97 -10.90
C THR A 242 -11.54 -5.32 -9.74
N GLY A 243 -11.47 -4.58 -8.64
CA GLY A 243 -12.26 -4.78 -7.43
C GLY A 243 -11.83 -5.98 -6.58
N GLN A 244 -10.70 -6.63 -6.90
CA GLN A 244 -10.23 -7.81 -6.20
C GLN A 244 -9.37 -7.44 -4.99
N ILE A 245 -9.44 -8.29 -3.95
CA ILE A 245 -8.57 -8.21 -2.77
C ILE A 245 -7.90 -9.56 -2.62
N ILE A 246 -6.60 -9.62 -2.89
CA ILE A 246 -5.84 -10.87 -2.85
C ILE A 246 -5.20 -11.03 -1.48
N GLU A 247 -5.52 -12.15 -0.83
CA GLU A 247 -4.97 -12.52 0.47
C GLU A 247 -3.53 -13.02 0.32
N ILE A 248 -2.60 -12.48 1.15
CA ILE A 248 -1.19 -12.90 1.22
C ILE A 248 -0.88 -13.17 2.69
N ASN A 249 -1.33 -14.33 3.19
CA ASN A 249 -1.40 -14.58 4.63
C ASN A 249 -0.97 -16.00 5.06
N GLY A 250 -0.34 -16.79 4.17
CA GLY A 250 0.11 -18.14 4.49
C GLY A 250 -1.01 -19.14 4.85
N GLY A 251 -2.24 -18.88 4.36
CA GLY A 251 -3.43 -19.67 4.63
C GLY A 251 -4.13 -19.32 5.95
N GLN A 252 -3.69 -18.26 6.64
CA GLN A 252 -4.30 -17.84 7.93
C GLN A 252 -5.78 -17.49 7.80
N LEU A 253 -6.19 -17.00 6.64
CA LEU A 253 -7.58 -16.75 6.28
C LEU A 253 -7.81 -17.13 4.81
N THR A 254 -8.84 -17.93 4.59
CA THR A 254 -9.34 -18.32 3.25
C THR A 254 -10.81 -17.89 3.18
N PRO A 255 -11.14 -16.69 2.62
CA PRO A 255 -12.51 -16.18 2.54
C PRO A 255 -13.35 -16.93 1.50
#